data_3b6999f02c3d01e7ff5536a2ae884ca2
#
_entry.id   3b6999f02c3d01e7ff5536a2ae884ca2
#
_cell.length_a   1.000
_cell.length_b   1.000
_cell.length_c   1.000
_cell.angle_alpha   90.00
_cell.angle_beta   90.00
_cell.angle_gamma   90.00
#
_symmetry.space_group_name_H-M   'P 1'
#
loop_
_entity.id
_entity.type
_entity.pdbx_description
1 polymer ?
#
loop_
_entity_poly.entity_id
_entity_poly.type
_entity_poly.pdbx_seq_one_letter_code
_entity_poly.pdbx_strand_id
1 'polypeptide(L)'
;MDAYEVRSAFEAEAKQIKDLIHEVGINPTGLDWKRFLVAVDGTGRVIGCGQIKPHGGDILELASIAVPPSHRGQGIARKIIEILLAKNPRPLYLMCIEHNGPMYEKFGFRTIGYNEMPRYFQRIQKLFDVSKTVRRVDEGLLVMKLE
;
A
#
# COMPACT_ATOMS: atom_id res chain seq x y z
N MET A 1 -6.46 -18.13 17.94
CA MET A 1 -6.77 -16.96 17.11
C MET A 1 -6.17 -15.72 17.75
N ASP A 2 -5.26 -15.11 17.05
CA ASP A 2 -4.55 -13.96 17.60
C ASP A 2 -5.44 -12.73 17.54
N ALA A 3 -5.70 -12.14 18.69
CA ALA A 3 -6.45 -10.89 18.74
C ALA A 3 -5.54 -9.74 18.32
N TYR A 4 -6.04 -8.90 17.48
CA TYR A 4 -5.38 -7.66 17.08
C TYR A 4 -6.41 -6.56 16.89
N GLU A 5 -5.96 -5.33 17.01
CA GLU A 5 -6.79 -4.16 16.81
C GLU A 5 -6.28 -3.37 15.62
N VAL A 6 -7.18 -2.88 14.78
CA VAL A 6 -6.83 -1.97 13.68
C VAL A 6 -7.29 -0.57 14.06
N ARG A 7 -6.37 0.38 14.05
CA ARG A 7 -6.64 1.76 14.45
C ARG A 7 -5.65 2.72 13.79
N SER A 8 -5.88 4.01 13.96
CA SER A 8 -4.90 5.03 13.54
C SER A 8 -3.61 4.85 14.33
N ALA A 9 -2.48 5.07 13.68
CA ALA A 9 -1.17 4.95 14.31
C ALA A 9 -0.93 6.06 15.34
N PHE A 10 -0.10 5.77 16.33
CA PHE A 10 0.44 6.75 17.27
C PHE A 10 1.85 7.13 16.83
N GLU A 11 2.31 8.31 17.23
CA GLU A 11 3.67 8.76 16.92
C GLU A 11 4.73 7.75 17.37
N ALA A 12 4.54 7.16 18.56
CA ALA A 12 5.47 6.16 19.09
C ALA A 12 5.63 4.93 18.19
N GLU A 13 4.71 4.72 17.25
CA GLU A 13 4.73 3.58 16.33
C GLU A 13 5.43 3.88 15.02
N ALA A 14 5.86 5.12 14.81
CA ALA A 14 6.51 5.53 13.56
C ALA A 14 7.70 4.65 13.18
N LYS A 15 8.52 4.30 14.17
CA LYS A 15 9.69 3.43 13.93
C LYS A 15 9.27 2.01 13.54
N GLN A 16 8.28 1.46 14.21
CA GLN A 16 7.78 0.12 13.89
C GLN A 16 7.21 0.05 12.48
N ILE A 17 6.50 1.10 12.06
CA ILE A 17 5.97 1.19 10.68
C ILE A 17 7.13 1.17 9.68
N LYS A 18 8.14 2.00 9.91
CA LYS A 18 9.31 2.09 9.04
C LYS A 18 10.05 0.76 8.96
N ASP A 19 10.24 0.10 10.10
CA ASP A 19 10.91 -1.18 10.15
C ASP A 19 10.12 -2.26 9.40
N LEU A 20 8.80 -2.26 9.53
CA LEU A 20 7.94 -3.20 8.81
C LEU A 20 8.00 -2.99 7.29
N ILE A 21 7.93 -1.74 6.84
CA ILE A 21 8.05 -1.39 5.42
C ILE A 21 9.40 -1.89 4.87
N HIS A 22 10.47 -1.72 5.63
CA HIS A 22 11.81 -2.20 5.28
C HIS A 22 11.86 -3.74 5.21
N GLU A 23 11.29 -4.39 6.20
CA GLU A 23 11.26 -5.86 6.27
C GLU A 23 10.54 -6.45 5.05
N VAL A 24 9.39 -5.89 4.70
CA VAL A 24 8.58 -6.36 3.56
C VAL A 24 9.20 -5.96 2.22
N GLY A 25 10.03 -4.92 2.20
CA GLY A 25 10.77 -4.50 1.00
C GLY A 25 9.95 -3.68 0.02
N ILE A 26 8.99 -2.91 0.51
CA ILE A 26 8.19 -2.01 -0.34
C ILE A 26 8.72 -0.59 -0.25
N ASN A 27 8.16 0.31 -1.09
CA ASN A 27 8.62 1.68 -1.23
C ASN A 27 8.76 2.39 0.13
N PRO A 28 9.99 2.80 0.53
CA PRO A 28 10.25 3.40 1.84
C PRO A 28 10.03 4.92 1.88
N THR A 29 9.48 5.53 0.83
CA THR A 29 9.29 6.97 0.77
C THR A 29 7.89 7.38 1.19
N GLY A 30 7.74 8.62 1.66
CA GLY A 30 6.44 9.17 2.02
C GLY A 30 5.79 8.50 3.22
N LEU A 31 6.57 8.14 4.22
CA LEU A 31 6.08 7.48 5.42
C LEU A 31 5.79 8.50 6.51
N ASP A 32 4.59 9.05 6.51
CA ASP A 32 4.11 9.94 7.56
C ASP A 32 3.16 9.14 8.44
N TRP A 33 3.56 8.86 9.68
CA TRP A 33 2.77 8.03 10.61
C TRP A 33 1.33 8.53 10.78
N LYS A 34 1.10 9.82 10.64
CA LYS A 34 -0.23 10.42 10.80
C LYS A 34 -1.25 9.91 9.79
N ARG A 35 -0.79 9.39 8.66
CA ARG A 35 -1.66 8.86 7.61
C ARG A 35 -1.93 7.37 7.73
N PHE A 36 -1.23 6.68 8.64
CA PHE A 36 -1.28 5.23 8.72
C PHE A 36 -2.38 4.69 9.61
N LEU A 37 -2.97 3.59 9.15
CA LEU A 37 -3.63 2.63 10.01
C LEU A 37 -2.62 1.55 10.36
N VAL A 38 -2.69 1.04 11.57
CA VAL A 38 -1.87 -0.08 12.03
C VAL A 38 -2.77 -1.17 12.58
N ALA A 39 -2.31 -2.42 12.44
CA ALA A 39 -2.83 -3.55 13.17
C ALA A 39 -1.83 -3.82 14.29
N VAL A 40 -2.32 -3.88 15.52
CA VAL A 40 -1.47 -4.01 16.72
C VAL A 40 -1.94 -5.21 17.51
N ASP A 41 -1.01 -6.08 17.90
CA ASP A 41 -1.34 -7.25 18.70
C ASP A 41 -1.44 -6.90 20.19
N GLY A 42 -1.75 -7.90 21.03
CA GLY A 42 -1.93 -7.70 22.46
C GLY A 42 -0.69 -7.25 23.21
N THR A 43 0.50 -7.31 22.59
CA THR A 43 1.77 -6.88 23.20
C THR A 43 2.15 -5.46 22.77
N GLY A 44 1.36 -4.84 21.91
CA GLY A 44 1.67 -3.51 21.36
C GLY A 44 2.56 -3.53 20.13
N ARG A 45 2.81 -4.70 19.54
CA ARG A 45 3.61 -4.84 18.32
C ARG A 45 2.75 -4.54 17.09
N VAL A 46 3.30 -3.74 16.18
CA VAL A 46 2.67 -3.49 14.87
C VAL A 46 2.87 -4.71 13.99
N ILE A 47 1.77 -5.33 13.60
CA ILE A 47 1.75 -6.53 12.75
C ILE A 47 1.08 -6.29 11.39
N GLY A 48 0.84 -5.05 11.05
CA GLY A 48 0.34 -4.64 9.75
C GLY A 48 0.20 -3.14 9.69
N CYS A 49 0.26 -2.59 8.48
CA CYS A 49 0.08 -1.16 8.28
C CYS A 49 -0.43 -0.85 6.88
N GLY A 50 -0.89 0.39 6.69
CA GLY A 50 -1.31 0.90 5.39
C GLY A 50 -1.66 2.37 5.50
N GLN A 51 -1.64 3.06 4.36
CA GLN A 51 -1.95 4.49 4.32
C GLN A 51 -2.63 4.89 3.03
N ILE A 52 -3.21 6.08 3.04
CA ILE A 52 -3.60 6.79 1.82
C ILE A 52 -2.65 7.97 1.68
N LYS A 53 -1.91 8.02 0.58
CA LYS A 53 -0.98 9.11 0.26
C LYS A 53 -1.65 10.14 -0.64
N PRO A 54 -1.65 11.43 -0.28
CA PRO A 54 -2.10 12.49 -1.20
C PRO A 54 -0.95 12.90 -2.11
N HIS A 55 -1.27 13.15 -3.38
CA HIS A 55 -0.29 13.59 -4.38
C HIS A 55 -0.66 14.95 -5.00
N GLY A 56 -1.46 15.74 -4.29
CA GLY A 56 -1.93 17.02 -4.80
C GLY A 56 -3.24 16.87 -5.59
N GLY A 57 -4.02 17.94 -5.63
CA GLY A 57 -5.35 17.88 -6.21
C GLY A 57 -6.18 16.79 -5.53
N ASP A 58 -6.90 16.03 -6.32
CA ASP A 58 -7.74 14.93 -5.81
C ASP A 58 -7.08 13.56 -6.00
N ILE A 59 -5.76 13.51 -6.15
CA ILE A 59 -5.04 12.27 -6.40
C ILE A 59 -4.69 11.62 -5.05
N LEU A 60 -5.31 10.49 -4.77
CA LEU A 60 -5.09 9.71 -3.55
C LEU A 60 -4.62 8.31 -3.90
N GLU A 61 -3.60 7.84 -3.19
CA GLU A 61 -3.01 6.52 -3.43
C GLU A 61 -3.12 5.62 -2.20
N LEU A 62 -3.70 4.43 -2.38
CA LEU A 62 -3.62 3.35 -1.39
C LEU A 62 -2.20 2.81 -1.45
N ALA A 63 -1.46 2.90 -0.35
CA ALA A 63 -0.02 2.61 -0.34
C ALA A 63 0.44 2.00 0.96
N SER A 64 1.66 1.46 0.93
CA SER A 64 2.36 0.98 2.12
C SER A 64 1.62 -0.13 2.85
N ILE A 65 0.88 -0.96 2.14
CA ILE A 65 0.20 -2.12 2.71
C ILE A 65 1.26 -3.17 3.01
N ALA A 66 1.48 -3.45 4.28
CA ALA A 66 2.53 -4.39 4.70
C ALA A 66 2.07 -5.24 5.88
N VAL A 67 2.32 -6.54 5.78
CA VAL A 67 2.08 -7.52 6.86
C VAL A 67 3.30 -8.43 6.86
N PRO A 68 3.96 -8.64 8.02
CA PRO A 68 5.13 -9.51 8.07
C PRO A 68 4.75 -10.95 7.74
N PRO A 69 5.69 -11.75 7.17
CA PRO A 69 5.40 -13.13 6.77
C PRO A 69 4.76 -13.98 7.88
N SER A 70 5.18 -13.76 9.13
CA SER A 70 4.67 -14.51 10.28
C SER A 70 3.18 -14.29 10.57
N HIS A 71 2.59 -13.22 10.02
CA HIS A 71 1.21 -12.85 10.30
C HIS A 71 0.32 -12.85 9.06
N ARG A 72 0.80 -13.36 7.94
CA ARG A 72 0.01 -13.45 6.71
C ARG A 72 -1.06 -14.54 6.81
N GLY A 73 -2.12 -14.40 6.01
CA GLY A 73 -3.21 -15.37 6.00
C GLY A 73 -4.22 -15.18 7.12
N GLN A 74 -4.16 -14.08 7.85
CA GLN A 74 -5.06 -13.79 8.98
C GLN A 74 -6.06 -12.66 8.69
N GLY A 75 -6.07 -12.16 7.46
CA GLY A 75 -6.99 -11.10 7.06
C GLY A 75 -6.58 -9.71 7.51
N ILE A 76 -5.35 -9.50 7.97
CA ILE A 76 -4.88 -8.20 8.46
C ILE A 76 -4.85 -7.16 7.36
N ALA A 77 -4.21 -7.47 6.22
CA ALA A 77 -4.15 -6.55 5.09
C ALA A 77 -5.53 -6.21 4.58
N ARG A 78 -6.40 -7.21 4.45
CA ARG A 78 -7.77 -7.03 4.01
C ARG A 78 -8.52 -6.05 4.89
N LYS A 79 -8.43 -6.21 6.20
CA LYS A 79 -9.12 -5.34 7.14
C LYS A 79 -8.63 -3.91 7.05
N ILE A 80 -7.31 -3.71 6.96
CA ILE A 80 -6.73 -2.38 6.79
C ILE A 80 -7.23 -1.74 5.50
N ILE A 81 -7.18 -2.48 4.39
CA ILE A 81 -7.62 -1.98 3.08
C ILE A 81 -9.10 -1.60 3.14
N GLU A 82 -9.96 -2.46 3.67
CA GLU A 82 -11.40 -2.19 3.75
C GLU A 82 -11.70 -0.90 4.51
N ILE A 83 -11.01 -0.67 5.63
CA ILE A 83 -11.20 0.55 6.42
C ILE A 83 -10.72 1.77 5.65
N LEU A 84 -9.55 1.70 5.00
CA LEU A 84 -9.02 2.81 4.22
C LEU A 84 -9.95 3.15 3.05
N LEU A 85 -10.49 2.13 2.37
CA LEU A 85 -11.42 2.36 1.25
C LEU A 85 -12.73 3.00 1.75
N ALA A 86 -13.21 2.61 2.93
CA ALA A 86 -14.45 3.16 3.48
C ALA A 86 -14.32 4.61 3.92
N LYS A 87 -13.11 5.03 4.31
CA LYS A 87 -12.87 6.38 4.88
C LYS A 87 -12.42 7.42 3.87
N ASN A 88 -12.16 7.02 2.63
CA ASN A 88 -11.59 7.93 1.64
C ASN A 88 -12.47 8.03 0.39
N PRO A 89 -12.50 9.20 -0.25
CA PRO A 89 -13.31 9.37 -1.47
C PRO A 89 -12.67 8.69 -2.66
N ARG A 90 -13.47 8.49 -3.69
CA ARG A 90 -13.04 7.98 -4.99
C ARG A 90 -12.70 9.14 -5.93
N PRO A 91 -11.83 8.94 -6.92
CA PRO A 91 -11.13 7.70 -7.21
C PRO A 91 -9.92 7.48 -6.30
N LEU A 92 -9.54 6.22 -6.14
CA LEU A 92 -8.30 5.83 -5.46
C LEU A 92 -7.40 5.11 -6.46
N TYR A 93 -6.11 5.32 -6.32
CA TYR A 93 -5.10 4.68 -7.16
C TYR A 93 -4.20 3.81 -6.30
N LEU A 94 -3.51 2.88 -6.91
CA LEU A 94 -2.43 2.14 -6.27
C LEU A 94 -1.41 1.69 -7.30
N MET A 95 -0.24 1.29 -6.81
CA MET A 95 0.80 0.65 -7.61
C MET A 95 1.14 -0.66 -6.95
N CYS A 96 1.33 -1.70 -7.74
CA CYS A 96 1.79 -3.00 -7.24
C CYS A 96 2.52 -3.76 -8.33
N ILE A 97 3.29 -4.76 -7.93
CA ILE A 97 3.88 -5.68 -8.90
C ILE A 97 2.77 -6.62 -9.42
N GLU A 98 2.98 -7.11 -10.64
CA GLU A 98 1.92 -7.82 -11.39
C GLU A 98 1.22 -8.94 -10.60
N HIS A 99 1.97 -9.74 -9.86
CA HIS A 99 1.35 -10.87 -9.17
C HIS A 99 0.41 -10.47 -8.04
N ASN A 100 0.47 -9.23 -7.57
CA ASN A 100 -0.44 -8.73 -6.54
C ASN A 100 -1.73 -8.14 -7.12
N GLY A 101 -1.80 -7.97 -8.43
CA GLY A 101 -2.98 -7.41 -9.11
C GLY A 101 -4.28 -8.12 -8.76
N PRO A 102 -4.34 -9.47 -8.86
CA PRO A 102 -5.57 -10.20 -8.55
C PRO A 102 -6.11 -9.95 -7.15
N MET A 103 -5.23 -9.74 -6.16
CA MET A 103 -5.66 -9.42 -4.81
C MET A 103 -6.42 -8.09 -4.76
N TYR A 104 -5.90 -7.07 -5.43
CA TYR A 104 -6.52 -5.75 -5.45
C TYR A 104 -7.78 -5.71 -6.33
N GLU A 105 -7.84 -6.54 -7.37
CA GLU A 105 -9.04 -6.66 -8.19
C GLU A 105 -10.26 -7.08 -7.35
N LYS A 106 -10.04 -7.88 -6.31
CA LYS A 106 -11.11 -8.30 -5.41
C LYS A 106 -11.76 -7.13 -4.65
N PHE A 107 -11.04 -6.02 -4.53
CA PHE A 107 -11.58 -4.80 -3.91
C PHE A 107 -12.21 -3.85 -4.92
N GLY A 108 -12.20 -4.22 -6.20
CA GLY A 108 -12.78 -3.41 -7.27
C GLY A 108 -11.78 -2.57 -8.07
N PHE A 109 -10.49 -2.68 -7.76
CA PHE A 109 -9.47 -1.98 -8.54
C PHE A 109 -9.32 -2.64 -9.92
N ARG A 110 -9.07 -1.81 -10.93
CA ARG A 110 -8.74 -2.28 -12.28
C ARG A 110 -7.43 -1.68 -12.73
N THR A 111 -6.68 -2.43 -13.50
CA THR A 111 -5.44 -1.93 -14.10
C THR A 111 -5.77 -0.86 -15.13
N ILE A 112 -5.02 0.23 -15.13
CA ILE A 112 -5.18 1.31 -16.10
C ILE A 112 -3.94 1.45 -16.98
N GLY A 113 -4.15 1.96 -18.20
CA GLY A 113 -3.06 2.23 -19.14
C GLY A 113 -2.40 3.57 -18.85
N TYR A 114 -1.22 3.77 -19.44
CA TYR A 114 -0.43 4.99 -19.25
C TYR A 114 -1.21 6.27 -19.44
N ASN A 115 -2.03 6.34 -20.50
CA ASN A 115 -2.77 7.57 -20.82
C ASN A 115 -3.86 7.90 -19.79
N GLU A 116 -4.31 6.92 -19.04
CA GLU A 116 -5.31 7.12 -17.99
C GLU A 116 -4.69 7.48 -16.63
N MET A 117 -3.37 7.34 -16.51
CA MET A 117 -2.67 7.62 -15.27
C MET A 117 -2.51 9.11 -15.01
N PRO A 118 -2.71 9.57 -13.75
CA PRO A 118 -2.21 10.87 -13.33
C PRO A 118 -0.70 10.97 -13.55
N ARG A 119 -0.20 12.19 -13.70
CA ARG A 119 1.23 12.44 -13.98
C ARG A 119 2.19 11.79 -13.01
N TYR A 120 1.83 11.79 -11.72
CA TYR A 120 2.66 11.14 -10.69
C TYR A 120 2.94 9.68 -11.06
N PHE A 121 1.89 8.94 -11.39
CA PHE A 121 2.02 7.52 -11.73
C PHE A 121 2.70 7.31 -13.08
N GLN A 122 2.50 8.21 -14.03
CA GLN A 122 3.20 8.14 -15.31
C GLN A 122 4.71 8.21 -15.12
N ARG A 123 5.16 9.11 -14.24
CA ARG A 123 6.59 9.25 -13.93
C ARG A 123 7.14 7.99 -13.28
N ILE A 124 6.41 7.45 -12.31
CA ILE A 124 6.82 6.23 -11.62
C ILE A 124 6.89 5.06 -12.59
N GLN A 125 5.91 4.92 -13.47
CA GLN A 125 5.89 3.85 -14.48
C GLN A 125 7.12 3.93 -15.37
N LYS A 126 7.47 5.12 -15.84
CA LYS A 126 8.66 5.32 -16.68
C LYS A 126 9.95 4.97 -15.95
N LEU A 127 10.08 5.42 -14.70
CA LEU A 127 11.25 5.11 -13.89
C LEU A 127 11.36 3.61 -13.63
N PHE A 128 10.25 2.95 -13.37
CA PHE A 128 10.23 1.51 -13.15
C PHE A 128 10.66 0.76 -14.42
N ASP A 129 10.14 1.14 -15.57
CA ASP A 129 10.46 0.49 -16.85
C ASP A 129 11.94 0.58 -17.16
N VAL A 130 12.56 1.76 -16.96
CA VAL A 130 14.01 1.94 -17.13
C VAL A 130 14.79 1.08 -16.13
N SER A 131 14.38 1.11 -14.86
CA SER A 131 15.01 0.34 -13.79
C SER A 131 14.90 -1.17 -14.05
N LYS A 132 13.75 -1.62 -14.56
CA LYS A 132 13.50 -3.02 -14.91
C LYS A 132 14.51 -3.51 -15.96
N THR A 133 14.76 -2.70 -16.99
CA THR A 133 15.72 -3.02 -18.04
C THR A 133 17.12 -3.20 -17.46
N VAL A 134 17.54 -2.29 -16.57
CA VAL A 134 18.85 -2.34 -15.92
C VAL A 134 18.99 -3.53 -14.97
N ARG A 135 17.95 -3.80 -14.17
CA ARG A 135 17.97 -4.86 -13.15
C ARG A 135 17.58 -6.23 -13.69
N ARG A 136 17.13 -6.32 -14.93
CA ARG A 136 16.67 -7.57 -15.56
C ARG A 136 15.56 -8.24 -14.75
N VAL A 137 14.61 -7.45 -14.28
CA VAL A 137 13.43 -7.94 -13.56
C VAL A 137 12.32 -8.23 -14.56
N ASP A 138 11.75 -9.43 -14.52
CA ASP A 138 10.71 -9.84 -15.46
C ASP A 138 9.33 -9.31 -15.12
N GLU A 139 9.07 -9.08 -13.83
CA GLU A 139 7.76 -8.67 -13.36
C GLU A 139 7.53 -7.18 -13.55
N GLY A 140 6.37 -6.83 -14.09
CA GLY A 140 5.99 -5.45 -14.35
C GLY A 140 5.30 -4.76 -13.18
N LEU A 141 5.18 -3.44 -13.28
CA LEU A 141 4.43 -2.61 -12.35
C LEU A 141 3.04 -2.39 -12.91
N LEU A 142 2.03 -2.62 -12.07
CA LEU A 142 0.66 -2.25 -12.39
C LEU A 142 0.31 -0.96 -11.68
N VAL A 143 -0.38 -0.06 -12.38
CA VAL A 143 -1.08 1.07 -11.76
C VAL A 143 -2.55 0.75 -11.87
N MET A 144 -3.25 0.81 -10.76
CA MET A 144 -4.66 0.42 -10.68
C MET A 144 -5.51 1.56 -10.14
N LYS A 145 -6.78 1.55 -10.49
CA LYS A 145 -7.73 2.60 -10.13
C LYS A 145 -9.01 1.98 -9.61
N LEU A 146 -9.54 2.57 -8.54
CA LEU A 146 -10.87 2.26 -8.01
C LEU A 146 -11.73 3.52 -8.20
N GLU A 147 -12.79 3.38 -8.95
CA GLU A 147 -13.72 4.49 -9.23
C GLU A 147 -14.81 4.61 -8.17
#